data_aeafca27a757e8c3b7fa43ddcb47a2a3
#
_entry.id   aeafca27a757e8c3b7fa43ddcb47a2a3
#
_cell.length_a   1.000
_cell.length_b   1.000
_cell.length_c   1.000
_cell.angle_alpha   90.00
_cell.angle_beta   90.00
_cell.angle_gamma   90.00
#
_symmetry.space_group_name_H-M   'P 1'
#
loop_
_entity.id
_entity.type
_entity.pdbx_description
1 polymer ?
#
loop_
_entity_poly.entity_id
_entity_poly.type
_entity_poly.pdbx_seq_one_letter_code
_entity_poly.pdbx_strand_id
1 'polypeptide(L)'
;MSDSTLFMNSALFDRLPDLAPGVLEFYKAKFLDYLDRLPQPGVNKDCHPKLLGAATLGFRAGLDADELVEVIKAAIKPGGREVSREEIRAAVERAMQDTVPVGSNPSVRPSVEIVRRRTLSKTEAAKVRKHVLSYSNGPVNLDSEEFRRAHGFQLEPQPMAELYPEAFTMNQLILELFGPNDLLYIGSEKMENGGIGNIRTAEEWTILFKEQQHAILERIGNDGWDSSEPNAFLIDLGLRYSHLVPNMVTGCFGKTKSGGLSLRCDDSVCGFNFTIIDFDDFGLGKQAEILHCLCEAMDLRICAVVHTGGRGYHALVKINDVDSLDAWNRQVRDGLFPTFEALGVDPACANPSRGFRLPGVYRCETGNWQRLVFVSKEGVKI
;
A
#
# COMPACT_ATOMS: atom_id res chain seq x y z
N MET A 1 29.72 -34.80 5.93
CA MET A 1 29.05 -33.75 6.71
C MET A 1 29.99 -32.57 6.74
N SER A 2 29.88 -31.68 5.80
CA SER A 2 30.70 -30.44 5.72
C SER A 2 29.78 -29.29 5.94
N ASP A 3 29.89 -28.69 7.12
CA ASP A 3 29.32 -27.40 7.45
C ASP A 3 29.91 -26.30 6.56
N SER A 4 29.31 -26.11 5.39
CA SER A 4 29.53 -24.93 4.58
C SER A 4 28.55 -23.87 5.01
N THR A 5 28.69 -23.40 6.24
CA THR A 5 28.11 -22.14 6.66
C THR A 5 28.81 -21.07 5.82
N LEU A 6 28.12 -20.57 4.81
CA LEU A 6 28.54 -19.40 4.05
C LEU A 6 28.72 -18.26 5.05
N PHE A 7 29.95 -18.09 5.54
CA PHE A 7 30.40 -16.83 6.12
C PHE A 7 30.40 -15.80 5.00
N MET A 8 29.22 -15.26 4.68
CA MET A 8 29.13 -14.01 3.95
C MET A 8 29.80 -12.96 4.84
N ASN A 9 30.99 -12.58 4.45
CA ASN A 9 31.81 -11.60 5.14
C ASN A 9 30.98 -10.35 5.40
N SER A 10 30.86 -9.95 6.66
CA SER A 10 30.25 -8.66 7.05
C SER A 10 30.87 -7.48 6.27
N ALA A 11 32.12 -7.63 5.85
CA ALA A 11 32.84 -6.70 5.00
C ALA A 11 32.17 -6.36 3.64
N LEU A 12 31.26 -7.22 3.14
CA LEU A 12 30.56 -6.94 1.89
C LEU A 12 29.58 -5.75 2.03
N PHE A 13 29.11 -5.50 3.23
CA PHE A 13 28.12 -4.49 3.53
C PHE A 13 28.68 -3.24 4.22
N ASP A 14 29.98 -3.20 4.52
CA ASP A 14 30.61 -2.09 5.26
C ASP A 14 30.89 -0.84 4.41
N ARG A 15 30.59 -0.86 3.12
CA ARG A 15 30.97 0.17 2.15
C ARG A 15 29.90 1.22 1.83
N LEU A 16 28.75 1.20 2.53
CA LEU A 16 27.62 2.07 2.18
C LEU A 16 27.46 3.21 3.19
N PRO A 17 27.77 4.47 2.78
CA PRO A 17 27.86 5.59 3.72
C PRO A 17 26.53 6.23 4.13
N ASP A 18 25.39 6.00 3.43
CA ASP A 18 24.23 6.90 3.55
C ASP A 18 22.89 6.25 3.92
N LEU A 19 22.86 4.98 4.29
CA LEU A 19 21.63 4.33 4.74
C LEU A 19 21.53 4.31 6.28
N ALA A 20 20.36 4.65 6.82
CA ALA A 20 20.12 4.50 8.26
C ALA A 20 20.41 3.05 8.72
N PRO A 21 21.23 2.81 9.77
CA PRO A 21 21.75 1.47 10.11
C PRO A 21 20.71 0.35 10.18
N GLY A 22 19.52 0.64 10.64
CA GLY A 22 18.46 -0.38 10.76
C GLY A 22 17.84 -0.84 9.44
N VAL A 23 17.89 -0.03 8.37
CA VAL A 23 17.33 -0.35 7.04
C VAL A 23 18.18 -1.33 6.32
N LEU A 24 19.48 -1.04 6.32
CA LEU A 24 20.47 -1.90 5.73
C LEU A 24 20.39 -3.30 6.35
N GLU A 25 20.32 -3.37 7.67
CA GLU A 25 20.17 -4.67 8.38
C GLU A 25 18.87 -5.40 8.04
N PHE A 26 17.76 -4.70 7.90
CA PHE A 26 16.51 -5.30 7.46
C PHE A 26 16.61 -5.91 6.06
N TYR A 27 17.15 -5.16 5.08
CA TYR A 27 17.29 -5.67 3.71
C TYR A 27 18.36 -6.75 3.61
N LYS A 28 19.46 -6.66 4.37
CA LYS A 28 20.44 -7.73 4.51
C LYS A 28 19.79 -9.03 5.00
N ALA A 29 19.06 -8.97 6.11
CA ALA A 29 18.39 -10.12 6.67
C ALA A 29 17.38 -10.73 5.68
N LYS A 30 16.59 -9.90 4.99
CA LYS A 30 15.64 -10.33 3.97
C LYS A 30 16.31 -10.93 2.75
N PHE A 31 17.41 -10.35 2.30
CA PHE A 31 18.18 -10.86 1.18
C PHE A 31 18.77 -12.23 1.48
N LEU A 32 19.40 -12.39 2.64
CA LEU A 32 19.98 -13.67 3.08
C LEU A 32 18.90 -14.77 3.21
N ASP A 33 17.79 -14.46 3.86
CA ASP A 33 16.65 -15.38 3.98
C ASP A 33 16.04 -15.74 2.60
N TYR A 34 16.04 -14.81 1.65
CA TYR A 34 15.60 -15.08 0.30
C TYR A 34 16.56 -15.97 -0.50
N LEU A 35 17.88 -15.77 -0.33
CA LEU A 35 18.91 -16.61 -0.95
C LEU A 35 18.81 -18.07 -0.46
N ASP A 36 18.58 -18.28 0.83
CA ASP A 36 18.41 -19.63 1.40
C ASP A 36 17.21 -20.39 0.80
N ARG A 37 16.21 -19.64 0.32
CA ARG A 37 14.98 -20.18 -0.29
C ARG A 37 15.03 -20.24 -1.81
N LEU A 38 16.16 -19.93 -2.44
CA LEU A 38 16.28 -20.07 -3.89
C LEU A 38 16.04 -21.54 -4.30
N PRO A 39 15.13 -21.78 -5.28
CA PRO A 39 14.80 -23.15 -5.68
C PRO A 39 15.97 -23.81 -6.43
N GLN A 40 15.95 -25.13 -6.43
CA GLN A 40 16.84 -25.89 -7.32
C GLN A 40 16.40 -25.67 -8.79
N PRO A 41 17.31 -25.24 -9.68
CA PRO A 41 16.99 -25.06 -11.09
C PRO A 41 16.50 -26.34 -11.75
N GLY A 42 15.43 -26.25 -12.54
CA GLY A 42 14.88 -27.39 -13.28
C GLY A 42 13.81 -28.19 -12.57
N VAL A 43 13.56 -27.95 -11.28
CA VAL A 43 12.47 -28.60 -10.52
C VAL A 43 11.15 -27.81 -10.67
N ASN A 44 11.23 -26.50 -10.84
CA ASN A 44 10.09 -25.62 -11.09
C ASN A 44 10.43 -24.57 -12.16
N LYS A 45 9.44 -24.16 -12.97
CA LYS A 45 9.59 -23.15 -14.02
C LYS A 45 9.86 -21.71 -13.49
N ASP A 46 10.04 -21.55 -12.17
CA ASP A 46 10.02 -20.25 -11.47
C ASP A 46 11.42 -19.67 -11.19
N CYS A 47 12.48 -20.15 -11.86
CA CYS A 47 13.84 -19.70 -11.58
C CYS A 47 14.04 -18.20 -11.87
N HIS A 48 13.55 -17.72 -13.01
CA HIS A 48 13.77 -16.32 -13.43
C HIS A 48 13.11 -15.28 -12.51
N PRO A 49 11.85 -15.42 -12.09
CA PRO A 49 11.25 -14.52 -11.08
C PRO A 49 11.98 -14.52 -9.75
N LYS A 50 12.53 -15.68 -9.36
CA LYS A 50 13.30 -15.79 -8.09
C LYS A 50 14.66 -15.08 -8.20
N LEU A 51 15.33 -15.14 -9.33
CA LEU A 51 16.57 -14.40 -9.58
C LEU A 51 16.32 -12.88 -9.54
N LEU A 52 15.23 -12.42 -10.17
CA LEU A 52 14.84 -11.03 -10.16
C LEU A 52 14.52 -10.54 -8.73
N GLY A 53 13.79 -11.33 -7.95
CA GLY A 53 13.49 -11.02 -6.54
C GLY A 53 14.75 -10.94 -5.67
N ALA A 54 15.69 -11.87 -5.84
CA ALA A 54 16.98 -11.85 -5.16
C ALA A 54 17.78 -10.60 -5.53
N ALA A 55 17.87 -10.27 -6.83
CA ALA A 55 18.58 -9.09 -7.32
C ALA A 55 17.99 -7.79 -6.75
N THR A 56 16.66 -7.66 -6.75
CA THR A 56 15.97 -6.48 -6.18
C THR A 56 16.27 -6.30 -4.69
N LEU A 57 16.22 -7.39 -3.91
CA LEU A 57 16.54 -7.31 -2.48
C LEU A 57 18.00 -6.99 -2.23
N GLY A 58 18.91 -7.53 -3.04
CA GLY A 58 20.32 -7.29 -2.92
C GLY A 58 20.70 -5.83 -3.26
N PHE A 59 20.07 -5.22 -4.27
CA PHE A 59 20.25 -3.77 -4.52
C PHE A 59 19.75 -2.95 -3.33
N ARG A 60 18.61 -3.31 -2.75
CA ARG A 60 18.09 -2.64 -1.55
C ARG A 60 18.96 -2.87 -0.31
N ALA A 61 19.66 -3.99 -0.25
CA ALA A 61 20.69 -4.26 0.73
C ALA A 61 22.02 -3.54 0.41
N GLY A 62 22.08 -2.80 -0.73
CA GLY A 62 23.20 -1.97 -1.12
C GLY A 62 24.34 -2.68 -1.83
N LEU A 63 24.11 -3.88 -2.34
CA LEU A 63 25.09 -4.59 -3.16
C LEU A 63 25.11 -4.02 -4.58
N ASP A 64 26.28 -3.96 -5.19
CA ASP A 64 26.40 -3.60 -6.60
C ASP A 64 26.05 -4.77 -7.54
N ALA A 65 25.95 -4.48 -8.84
CA ALA A 65 25.53 -5.47 -9.82
C ALA A 65 26.46 -6.68 -9.93
N ASP A 66 27.78 -6.48 -9.85
CA ASP A 66 28.75 -7.56 -9.96
C ASP A 66 28.78 -8.40 -8.68
N GLU A 67 28.71 -7.79 -7.53
CA GLU A 67 28.57 -8.48 -6.23
C GLU A 67 27.31 -9.34 -6.21
N LEU A 68 26.17 -8.82 -6.70
CA LEU A 68 24.91 -9.54 -6.78
C LEU A 68 24.98 -10.77 -7.67
N VAL A 69 25.61 -10.67 -8.82
CA VAL A 69 25.78 -11.83 -9.73
C VAL A 69 26.56 -12.94 -9.02
N GLU A 70 27.65 -12.63 -8.31
CA GLU A 70 28.47 -13.63 -7.62
C GLU A 70 27.72 -14.26 -6.43
N VAL A 71 27.06 -13.42 -5.62
CA VAL A 71 26.34 -13.88 -4.44
C VAL A 71 25.12 -14.75 -4.82
N ILE A 72 24.33 -14.34 -5.82
CA ILE A 72 23.20 -15.11 -6.29
C ILE A 72 23.68 -16.44 -6.91
N LYS A 73 24.77 -16.42 -7.70
CA LYS A 73 25.34 -17.62 -8.27
C LYS A 73 25.79 -18.63 -7.21
N ALA A 74 26.45 -18.13 -6.16
CA ALA A 74 26.88 -18.98 -5.04
C ALA A 74 25.73 -19.58 -4.23
N ALA A 75 24.59 -18.89 -4.15
CA ALA A 75 23.40 -19.34 -3.40
C ALA A 75 22.51 -20.32 -4.20
N ILE A 76 22.66 -20.41 -5.52
CA ILE A 76 21.89 -21.36 -6.31
C ILE A 76 22.30 -22.79 -6.00
N LYS A 77 21.36 -23.58 -5.49
CA LYS A 77 21.57 -24.98 -5.14
C LYS A 77 21.72 -25.82 -6.42
N PRO A 78 22.60 -26.85 -6.44
CA PRO A 78 22.71 -27.76 -7.57
C PRO A 78 21.35 -28.36 -7.95
N GLY A 79 21.00 -28.38 -9.24
CA GLY A 79 19.70 -28.83 -9.70
C GLY A 79 19.73 -29.38 -11.14
N GLY A 80 18.56 -29.60 -11.72
CA GLY A 80 18.39 -30.26 -13.02
C GLY A 80 18.90 -29.49 -14.25
N ARG A 81 19.20 -28.19 -14.12
CA ARG A 81 19.91 -27.39 -15.14
C ARG A 81 20.91 -26.44 -14.52
N GLU A 82 21.88 -26.05 -15.26
CA GLU A 82 22.77 -24.97 -14.90
C GLU A 82 22.11 -23.61 -15.19
N VAL A 83 22.20 -22.68 -14.23
CA VAL A 83 21.82 -21.27 -14.42
C VAL A 83 23.07 -20.53 -14.83
N SER A 84 23.08 -19.98 -16.03
CA SER A 84 24.25 -19.30 -16.55
C SER A 84 24.48 -17.96 -15.85
N ARG A 85 25.73 -17.49 -15.85
CA ARG A 85 26.07 -16.18 -15.33
C ARG A 85 25.36 -15.05 -16.09
N GLU A 86 25.14 -15.22 -17.38
CA GLU A 86 24.43 -14.29 -18.24
C GLU A 86 22.95 -14.21 -17.87
N GLU A 87 22.31 -15.32 -17.51
CA GLU A 87 20.93 -15.35 -17.03
C GLU A 87 20.77 -14.60 -15.69
N ILE A 88 21.72 -14.79 -14.77
CA ILE A 88 21.74 -14.06 -13.50
C ILE A 88 21.99 -12.57 -13.76
N ARG A 89 22.96 -12.23 -14.62
CA ARG A 89 23.28 -10.85 -14.97
C ARG A 89 22.08 -10.14 -15.61
N ALA A 90 21.36 -10.78 -16.52
CA ALA A 90 20.16 -10.21 -17.12
C ALA A 90 19.06 -9.92 -16.08
N ALA A 91 18.90 -10.79 -15.07
CA ALA A 91 17.98 -10.53 -13.97
C ALA A 91 18.44 -9.37 -13.08
N VAL A 92 19.75 -9.26 -12.82
CA VAL A 92 20.36 -8.16 -12.03
C VAL A 92 20.22 -6.84 -12.77
N GLU A 93 20.55 -6.78 -14.08
CA GLU A 93 20.41 -5.56 -14.90
C GLU A 93 18.96 -5.08 -14.97
N ARG A 94 18.00 -6.01 -15.09
CA ARG A 94 16.58 -5.68 -15.05
C ARG A 94 16.16 -5.15 -13.67
N ALA A 95 16.60 -5.78 -12.59
CA ALA A 95 16.34 -5.29 -11.24
C ALA A 95 16.94 -3.90 -11.01
N MET A 96 18.13 -3.63 -11.54
CA MET A 96 18.78 -2.33 -11.47
C MET A 96 17.99 -1.23 -12.18
N GLN A 97 17.41 -1.52 -13.36
CA GLN A 97 16.55 -0.57 -14.08
C GLN A 97 15.26 -0.27 -13.32
N ASP A 98 14.74 -1.26 -12.59
CA ASP A 98 13.45 -1.22 -11.90
C ASP A 98 13.59 -0.83 -10.40
N THR A 99 14.82 -0.79 -9.85
CA THR A 99 15.05 -0.52 -8.42
C THR A 99 15.54 0.90 -8.21
N VAL A 100 14.77 1.71 -7.50
CA VAL A 100 15.24 2.99 -6.98
C VAL A 100 16.05 2.72 -5.70
N PRO A 101 17.22 3.38 -5.51
CA PRO A 101 17.97 3.23 -4.28
C PRO A 101 17.12 3.57 -3.06
N VAL A 102 17.07 2.67 -2.10
CA VAL A 102 16.27 2.85 -0.88
C VAL A 102 17.15 3.42 0.22
N GLY A 103 16.80 4.59 0.69
CA GLY A 103 17.30 5.10 1.95
C GLY A 103 16.21 5.01 3.00
N SER A 104 16.22 3.99 3.84
CA SER A 104 15.61 4.04 5.17
C SER A 104 14.58 2.97 5.61
N ASN A 105 14.44 2.79 6.88
CA ASN A 105 13.82 1.70 7.64
C ASN A 105 12.28 1.78 7.75
N PRO A 106 11.55 0.67 7.71
CA PRO A 106 10.18 0.65 8.24
C PRO A 106 10.22 1.01 9.74
N SER A 107 9.51 2.07 10.10
CA SER A 107 9.44 2.53 11.47
C SER A 107 8.86 1.44 12.38
N VAL A 108 9.66 0.94 13.32
CA VAL A 108 9.13 0.16 14.45
C VAL A 108 8.29 1.12 15.29
N ARG A 109 6.98 1.00 15.20
CA ARG A 109 6.06 1.82 16.00
C ARG A 109 6.09 1.33 17.45
N PRO A 110 6.11 2.24 18.45
CA PRO A 110 5.97 1.85 19.84
C PRO A 110 4.62 1.17 20.06
N SER A 111 4.61 0.14 20.91
CA SER A 111 3.43 -0.61 21.31
C SER A 111 2.38 0.32 21.92
N VAL A 112 1.25 0.46 21.22
CA VAL A 112 0.07 1.16 21.72
C VAL A 112 -0.77 0.18 22.55
N GLU A 113 -1.34 0.65 23.63
CA GLU A 113 -2.18 -0.10 24.56
C GLU A 113 -3.26 -0.92 23.84
N ILE A 114 -3.35 -2.22 24.18
CA ILE A 114 -4.24 -3.19 23.51
C ILE A 114 -5.68 -2.88 23.90
N VAL A 115 -6.40 -2.15 23.06
CA VAL A 115 -7.85 -2.03 23.16
C VAL A 115 -8.47 -3.32 22.60
N ARG A 116 -9.03 -4.15 23.48
CA ARG A 116 -9.77 -5.35 23.07
C ARG A 116 -11.01 -4.93 22.29
N ARG A 117 -10.98 -5.08 20.96
CA ARG A 117 -12.11 -4.78 20.10
C ARG A 117 -13.26 -5.73 20.35
N ARG A 118 -14.47 -5.15 20.47
CA ARG A 118 -15.70 -5.92 20.58
C ARG A 118 -16.15 -6.28 19.16
N THR A 119 -16.31 -7.57 18.90
CA THR A 119 -16.97 -8.06 17.69
C THR A 119 -18.47 -8.11 17.88
N LEU A 120 -19.26 -7.64 16.92
CA LEU A 120 -20.71 -7.76 16.97
C LEU A 120 -21.13 -9.17 16.59
N SER A 121 -22.12 -9.72 17.29
CA SER A 121 -22.79 -10.94 16.83
C SER A 121 -23.61 -10.67 15.57
N LYS A 122 -23.95 -11.72 14.80
CA LYS A 122 -24.80 -11.60 13.61
C LYS A 122 -26.14 -10.91 13.91
N THR A 123 -26.70 -11.14 15.09
CA THR A 123 -27.95 -10.52 15.53
C THR A 123 -27.79 -9.02 15.80
N GLU A 124 -26.68 -8.62 16.42
CA GLU A 124 -26.37 -7.19 16.66
C GLU A 124 -26.10 -6.48 15.33
N ALA A 125 -25.31 -7.08 14.42
CA ALA A 125 -25.06 -6.53 13.10
C ALA A 125 -26.38 -6.38 12.30
N ALA A 126 -27.28 -7.35 12.37
CA ALA A 126 -28.61 -7.25 11.75
C ALA A 126 -29.47 -6.11 12.33
N LYS A 127 -29.37 -5.84 13.65
CA LYS A 127 -30.05 -4.70 14.28
C LYS A 127 -29.47 -3.37 13.79
N VAL A 128 -28.13 -3.23 13.74
CA VAL A 128 -27.47 -2.04 13.20
C VAL A 128 -27.88 -1.81 11.76
N ARG A 129 -27.83 -2.85 10.91
CA ARG A 129 -28.26 -2.76 9.52
C ARG A 129 -29.72 -2.31 9.39
N LYS A 130 -30.63 -2.88 10.17
CA LYS A 130 -32.05 -2.49 10.18
C LYS A 130 -32.22 -1.03 10.59
N HIS A 131 -31.47 -0.57 11.61
CA HIS A 131 -31.49 0.81 12.08
C HIS A 131 -31.03 1.76 10.96
N VAL A 132 -29.84 1.51 10.35
CA VAL A 132 -29.31 2.32 9.26
C VAL A 132 -30.26 2.37 8.06
N LEU A 133 -30.87 1.24 7.70
CA LEU A 133 -31.82 1.19 6.59
C LEU A 133 -33.12 1.97 6.86
N SER A 134 -33.46 2.27 8.13
CA SER A 134 -34.62 3.09 8.48
C SER A 134 -34.42 4.59 8.20
N TYR A 135 -33.18 5.07 8.03
CA TYR A 135 -32.91 6.44 7.61
C TYR A 135 -33.06 6.60 6.09
N SER A 136 -33.73 7.65 5.65
CA SER A 136 -33.77 8.01 4.22
C SER A 136 -32.46 8.65 3.75
N ASN A 137 -31.90 9.54 4.60
CA ASN A 137 -30.54 10.11 4.49
C ASN A 137 -29.97 10.06 5.90
N GLY A 138 -28.76 9.48 6.08
CA GLY A 138 -28.10 9.46 7.38
C GLY A 138 -27.85 10.89 7.88
N PRO A 139 -27.89 11.12 9.22
CA PRO A 139 -27.60 12.42 9.78
C PRO A 139 -26.13 12.83 9.64
N VAL A 140 -25.23 11.87 9.41
CA VAL A 140 -23.80 12.11 9.30
C VAL A 140 -23.44 12.49 7.86
N ASN A 141 -22.89 13.68 7.68
CA ASN A 141 -22.34 14.14 6.40
C ASN A 141 -20.81 14.29 6.51
N LEU A 142 -20.10 13.26 6.04
CA LEU A 142 -18.62 13.23 6.10
C LEU A 142 -17.96 14.29 5.20
N ASP A 143 -18.64 14.76 4.15
CA ASP A 143 -18.13 15.80 3.25
C ASP A 143 -18.34 17.22 3.77
N SER A 144 -18.96 17.41 4.96
CA SER A 144 -19.23 18.74 5.50
C SER A 144 -17.98 19.37 6.11
N GLU A 145 -17.88 20.69 5.98
CA GLU A 145 -16.87 21.47 6.70
C GLU A 145 -16.97 21.31 8.22
N GLU A 146 -18.22 21.19 8.72
CA GLU A 146 -18.49 20.97 10.12
C GLU A 146 -17.85 19.67 10.63
N PHE A 147 -18.00 18.57 9.89
CA PHE A 147 -17.35 17.30 10.18
C PHE A 147 -15.82 17.45 10.22
N ARG A 148 -15.23 18.06 9.19
CA ARG A 148 -13.78 18.28 9.12
C ARG A 148 -13.28 19.10 10.32
N ARG A 149 -13.97 20.18 10.65
CA ARG A 149 -13.63 21.05 11.78
C ARG A 149 -13.76 20.34 13.12
N ALA A 150 -14.83 19.56 13.32
CA ALA A 150 -15.06 18.79 14.53
C ALA A 150 -13.95 17.78 14.82
N HIS A 151 -13.29 17.26 13.75
CA HIS A 151 -12.20 16.29 13.86
C HIS A 151 -10.82 16.91 13.67
N GLY A 152 -10.72 18.24 13.68
CA GLY A 152 -9.44 18.95 13.55
C GLY A 152 -8.76 18.77 12.20
N PHE A 153 -9.50 18.34 11.17
CA PHE A 153 -8.95 18.13 9.85
C PHE A 153 -9.10 19.38 8.98
N GLN A 154 -8.01 19.74 8.33
CA GLN A 154 -7.97 20.78 7.32
C GLN A 154 -7.24 20.25 6.10
N LEU A 155 -7.85 20.46 4.93
CA LEU A 155 -7.18 20.13 3.68
C LEU A 155 -6.04 21.14 3.48
N GLU A 156 -4.82 20.63 3.28
CA GLU A 156 -3.67 21.48 3.03
C GLU A 156 -3.83 22.19 1.68
N PRO A 157 -3.54 23.50 1.62
CA PRO A 157 -3.53 24.23 0.36
C PRO A 157 -2.56 23.57 -0.63
N GLN A 158 -3.06 23.24 -1.82
CA GLN A 158 -2.25 22.72 -2.90
C GLN A 158 -1.95 23.80 -3.91
N PRO A 159 -0.76 23.84 -4.54
CA PRO A 159 -0.44 24.83 -5.58
C PRO A 159 -1.44 24.88 -6.74
N MET A 160 -2.13 23.77 -7.00
CA MET A 160 -3.18 23.69 -8.03
C MET A 160 -4.60 23.95 -7.51
N ALA A 161 -4.77 24.31 -6.23
CA ALA A 161 -6.08 24.38 -5.59
C ALA A 161 -7.03 25.42 -6.25
N GLU A 162 -6.50 26.45 -6.87
CA GLU A 162 -7.32 27.44 -7.60
C GLU A 162 -7.95 26.85 -8.87
N LEU A 163 -7.27 25.91 -9.53
CA LEU A 163 -7.73 25.26 -10.75
C LEU A 163 -8.38 23.91 -10.47
N TYR A 164 -7.71 23.11 -9.63
CA TYR A 164 -8.11 21.73 -9.28
C TYR A 164 -7.92 21.51 -7.77
N PRO A 165 -8.89 21.93 -6.94
CA PRO A 165 -8.75 21.91 -5.48
C PRO A 165 -8.56 20.48 -4.90
N GLU A 166 -8.99 19.47 -5.63
CA GLU A 166 -8.88 18.06 -5.21
C GLU A 166 -7.57 17.40 -5.67
N ALA A 167 -6.84 18.01 -6.62
CA ALA A 167 -5.65 17.40 -7.19
C ALA A 167 -4.50 17.28 -6.17
N PHE A 168 -3.76 16.17 -6.23
CA PHE A 168 -2.55 15.92 -5.43
C PHE A 168 -2.75 15.84 -3.90
N THR A 169 -3.99 15.70 -3.42
CA THR A 169 -4.26 15.51 -1.97
C THR A 169 -3.73 14.18 -1.42
N MET A 170 -3.25 13.26 -2.31
CA MET A 170 -2.56 12.03 -1.89
C MET A 170 -1.31 12.30 -1.06
N ASN A 171 -0.61 13.41 -1.27
CA ASN A 171 0.58 13.74 -0.48
C ASN A 171 0.24 13.92 0.99
N GLN A 172 -0.88 14.60 1.30
CA GLN A 172 -1.34 14.76 2.67
C GLN A 172 -1.71 13.42 3.29
N LEU A 173 -2.41 12.54 2.55
CA LEU A 173 -2.72 11.19 3.03
C LEU A 173 -1.46 10.38 3.37
N ILE A 174 -0.46 10.39 2.46
CA ILE A 174 0.75 9.61 2.61
C ILE A 174 1.57 10.12 3.80
N LEU A 175 1.80 11.43 3.89
CA LEU A 175 2.61 12.04 4.96
C LEU A 175 1.96 11.88 6.34
N GLU A 176 0.63 11.90 6.42
CA GLU A 176 -0.08 11.73 7.69
C GLU A 176 -0.04 10.28 8.18
N LEU A 177 -0.23 9.29 7.30
CA LEU A 177 -0.42 7.90 7.71
C LEU A 177 0.86 7.08 7.78
N PHE A 178 1.89 7.43 7.00
CA PHE A 178 3.07 6.59 6.82
C PHE A 178 4.35 7.30 7.26
N GLY A 179 5.30 6.52 7.76
CA GLY A 179 6.66 7.00 7.96
C GLY A 179 7.38 7.18 6.63
N PRO A 180 8.40 8.08 6.55
CA PRO A 180 9.07 8.40 5.29
C PRO A 180 9.62 7.17 4.57
N ASN A 181 9.88 6.13 5.32
CA ASN A 181 10.58 4.91 4.92
C ASN A 181 9.66 3.70 4.71
N ASP A 182 8.37 3.86 4.96
CA ASP A 182 7.38 2.80 4.76
C ASP A 182 7.28 2.50 3.25
N LEU A 183 7.53 1.27 2.85
CA LEU A 183 7.37 0.84 1.46
C LEU A 183 5.90 0.67 1.12
N LEU A 184 5.45 1.43 0.13
CA LEU A 184 4.08 1.47 -0.31
C LEU A 184 3.98 0.99 -1.76
N TYR A 185 2.90 0.28 -2.05
CA TYR A 185 2.51 -0.03 -3.40
C TYR A 185 1.42 0.95 -3.88
N ILE A 186 1.71 1.74 -4.92
CA ILE A 186 0.74 2.63 -5.57
C ILE A 186 0.66 2.28 -7.06
N GLY A 187 -0.56 2.11 -7.58
CA GLY A 187 -0.75 1.72 -8.97
C GLY A 187 -2.21 1.83 -9.43
N SER A 188 -2.52 1.25 -10.59
CA SER A 188 -3.87 1.24 -11.14
C SER A 188 -4.74 0.12 -10.54
N GLU A 189 -6.05 0.18 -10.81
CA GLU A 189 -7.00 -0.87 -10.40
C GLU A 189 -6.73 -2.20 -11.09
N LYS A 190 -6.53 -2.17 -12.39
CA LYS A 190 -6.27 -3.34 -13.24
C LYS A 190 -4.76 -3.57 -13.36
N MET A 191 -4.19 -4.12 -12.30
CA MET A 191 -2.75 -4.29 -12.26
C MET A 191 -2.34 -5.66 -12.77
N GLU A 192 -2.54 -5.89 -14.04
CA GLU A 192 -2.10 -7.12 -14.70
C GLU A 192 -0.56 -7.22 -14.75
N ASN A 193 0.15 -6.10 -14.62
CA ASN A 193 1.61 -6.04 -14.70
C ASN A 193 2.19 -4.98 -13.75
N GLY A 194 1.80 -5.00 -12.48
CA GLY A 194 2.41 -4.09 -11.49
C GLY A 194 3.92 -4.28 -11.46
N GLY A 195 4.63 -3.35 -12.07
CA GLY A 195 6.09 -3.33 -12.10
C GLY A 195 6.67 -2.94 -10.74
N ILE A 196 7.95 -3.19 -10.55
CA ILE A 196 8.72 -2.76 -9.39
C ILE A 196 8.62 -1.23 -9.20
N GLY A 197 8.47 -0.46 -10.29
CA GLY A 197 8.25 0.98 -10.26
C GLY A 197 7.00 1.46 -9.50
N ASN A 198 6.09 0.54 -9.16
CA ASN A 198 4.92 0.84 -8.31
C ASN A 198 5.21 0.70 -6.80
N ILE A 199 6.42 0.35 -6.40
CA ILE A 199 6.85 0.24 -5.02
C ILE A 199 7.93 1.27 -4.75
N ARG A 200 7.65 2.17 -3.80
CA ARG A 200 8.56 3.22 -3.36
C ARG A 200 8.35 3.45 -1.87
N THR A 201 9.30 4.12 -1.24
CA THR A 201 9.06 4.65 0.12
C THR A 201 7.99 5.74 0.08
N ALA A 202 7.36 6.01 1.22
CA ALA A 202 6.39 7.11 1.33
C ALA A 202 7.01 8.45 0.94
N GLU A 203 8.27 8.68 1.31
CA GLU A 203 9.02 9.88 0.93
C GLU A 203 9.22 9.97 -0.59
N GLU A 204 9.70 8.90 -1.23
CA GLU A 204 9.89 8.85 -2.69
C GLU A 204 8.58 9.07 -3.46
N TRP A 205 7.46 8.54 -2.96
CA TRP A 205 6.14 8.79 -3.54
C TRP A 205 5.75 10.26 -3.44
N THR A 206 5.97 10.90 -2.28
CA THR A 206 5.63 12.32 -2.10
C THR A 206 6.51 13.22 -2.95
N ILE A 207 7.78 12.89 -3.12
CA ILE A 207 8.69 13.61 -4.04
C ILE A 207 8.19 13.46 -5.47
N LEU A 208 7.93 12.24 -5.93
CA LEU A 208 7.42 11.98 -7.29
C LEU A 208 6.14 12.78 -7.58
N PHE A 209 5.17 12.76 -6.67
CA PHE A 209 3.91 13.49 -6.87
C PHE A 209 4.09 15.01 -6.84
N LYS A 210 5.02 15.55 -6.05
CA LYS A 210 5.39 16.97 -6.09
C LYS A 210 6.04 17.36 -7.42
N GLU A 211 6.94 16.53 -7.94
CA GLU A 211 7.57 16.74 -9.25
C GLU A 211 6.54 16.71 -10.38
N GLN A 212 5.60 15.74 -10.36
CA GLN A 212 4.50 15.67 -11.32
C GLN A 212 3.60 16.91 -11.25
N GLN A 213 3.26 17.34 -10.04
CA GLN A 213 2.47 18.56 -9.81
C GLN A 213 3.17 19.80 -10.40
N HIS A 214 4.45 19.95 -10.14
CA HIS A 214 5.25 21.07 -10.65
C HIS A 214 5.31 21.07 -12.19
N ALA A 215 5.60 19.91 -12.79
CA ALA A 215 5.64 19.78 -14.25
C ALA A 215 4.29 20.09 -14.92
N ILE A 216 3.17 19.75 -14.28
CA ILE A 216 1.83 20.08 -14.78
C ILE A 216 1.57 21.58 -14.67
N LEU A 217 1.92 22.21 -13.54
CA LEU A 217 1.76 23.66 -13.34
C LEU A 217 2.57 24.48 -14.35
N GLU A 218 3.81 24.10 -14.63
CA GLU A 218 4.64 24.77 -15.64
C GLU A 218 3.98 24.74 -17.03
N ARG A 219 3.38 23.61 -17.40
CA ARG A 219 2.68 23.48 -18.69
C ARG A 219 1.39 24.27 -18.75
N ILE A 220 0.59 24.25 -17.69
CA ILE A 220 -0.65 25.05 -17.60
C ILE A 220 -0.32 26.54 -17.75
N GLY A 221 0.74 27.02 -17.09
CA GLY A 221 1.18 28.41 -17.18
C GLY A 221 1.64 28.84 -18.58
N ASN A 222 2.21 27.91 -19.35
CA ASN A 222 2.72 28.18 -20.70
C ASN A 222 1.63 28.11 -21.80
N ASP A 223 0.65 27.22 -21.65
CA ASP A 223 -0.31 26.88 -22.72
C ASP A 223 -1.67 27.58 -22.60
N GLY A 224 -1.91 28.42 -21.56
CA GLY A 224 -3.17 29.15 -21.36
C GLY A 224 -4.38 28.22 -21.21
N TRP A 225 -4.24 27.17 -20.42
CA TRP A 225 -5.20 26.07 -20.27
C TRP A 225 -6.59 26.51 -19.82
N ASP A 226 -7.62 25.97 -20.47
CA ASP A 226 -9.02 26.08 -20.02
C ASP A 226 -9.26 25.03 -18.89
N SER A 227 -9.59 25.50 -17.68
CA SER A 227 -9.81 24.69 -16.50
C SER A 227 -11.12 23.88 -16.51
N SER A 228 -11.93 23.99 -17.57
CA SER A 228 -13.23 23.32 -17.66
C SER A 228 -13.12 21.77 -17.75
N GLU A 229 -11.97 21.28 -18.25
CA GLU A 229 -11.70 19.84 -18.35
C GLU A 229 -10.35 19.48 -17.71
N PRO A 230 -10.23 18.30 -17.09
CA PRO A 230 -8.97 17.86 -16.54
C PRO A 230 -7.93 17.66 -17.66
N ASN A 231 -6.75 18.20 -17.42
CA ASN A 231 -5.61 18.07 -18.31
C ASN A 231 -5.28 16.59 -18.58
N ALA A 232 -4.83 16.26 -19.79
CA ALA A 232 -4.43 14.91 -20.18
C ALA A 232 -3.40 14.26 -19.22
N PHE A 233 -2.54 15.08 -18.57
CA PHE A 233 -1.59 14.60 -17.56
C PHE A 233 -2.26 14.18 -16.25
N LEU A 234 -3.32 14.87 -15.81
CA LEU A 234 -4.11 14.51 -14.64
C LEU A 234 -4.90 13.23 -14.90
N ILE A 235 -5.39 13.07 -16.13
CA ILE A 235 -6.02 11.82 -16.60
C ILE A 235 -5.01 10.67 -16.56
N ASP A 236 -3.83 10.86 -17.14
CA ASP A 236 -2.76 9.85 -17.16
C ASP A 236 -2.28 9.49 -15.74
N LEU A 237 -2.15 10.47 -14.86
CA LEU A 237 -1.84 10.25 -13.45
C LEU A 237 -2.89 9.34 -12.79
N GLY A 238 -4.17 9.60 -13.00
CA GLY A 238 -5.28 8.79 -12.48
C GLY A 238 -5.30 7.37 -13.05
N LEU A 239 -4.97 7.21 -14.34
CA LEU A 239 -4.86 5.89 -14.98
C LEU A 239 -3.71 5.05 -14.39
N ARG A 240 -2.58 5.68 -14.04
CA ARG A 240 -1.41 4.98 -13.48
C ARG A 240 -1.51 4.73 -11.98
N TYR A 241 -2.06 5.69 -11.21
CA TYR A 241 -1.93 5.72 -9.75
C TYR A 241 -3.29 5.91 -9.06
N SER A 242 -4.27 5.09 -9.39
CA SER A 242 -5.63 5.22 -8.83
C SER A 242 -5.81 4.55 -7.46
N HIS A 243 -4.86 3.72 -7.03
CA HIS A 243 -4.98 2.93 -5.78
C HIS A 243 -3.66 2.85 -5.02
N LEU A 244 -3.77 2.83 -3.70
CA LEU A 244 -2.72 2.56 -2.73
C LEU A 244 -3.04 1.24 -2.01
N VAL A 245 -2.07 0.35 -1.83
CA VAL A 245 -2.17 -0.70 -0.80
C VAL A 245 -1.83 -0.05 0.54
N PRO A 246 -2.79 0.05 1.49
CA PRO A 246 -2.59 0.84 2.70
C PRO A 246 -1.71 0.14 3.74
N ASN A 247 -1.32 -1.08 3.48
CA ASN A 247 -0.41 -1.86 4.30
C ASN A 247 0.97 -1.91 3.65
N MET A 248 2.02 -1.77 4.47
CA MET A 248 3.39 -1.80 3.96
C MET A 248 3.67 -3.10 3.22
N VAL A 249 4.41 -3.00 2.13
CA VAL A 249 4.80 -4.16 1.31
C VAL A 249 6.29 -4.48 1.47
N THR A 250 6.64 -5.74 1.25
CA THR A 250 8.04 -6.21 1.32
C THR A 250 8.89 -5.71 0.15
N GLY A 251 8.26 -5.26 -0.94
CA GLY A 251 8.94 -5.01 -2.20
C GLY A 251 9.35 -6.25 -2.97
N CYS A 252 8.93 -7.43 -2.52
CA CYS A 252 9.22 -8.71 -3.14
C CYS A 252 7.96 -9.34 -3.72
N PHE A 253 8.14 -10.17 -4.76
CA PHE A 253 7.05 -10.98 -5.27
C PHE A 253 6.57 -11.98 -4.22
N GLY A 254 5.30 -11.88 -3.85
CA GLY A 254 4.58 -12.90 -3.08
C GLY A 254 3.82 -13.85 -3.98
N LYS A 255 3.36 -14.97 -3.42
CA LYS A 255 2.54 -15.95 -4.12
C LYS A 255 1.06 -15.61 -3.99
N THR A 256 0.39 -15.46 -5.12
CA THR A 256 -1.07 -15.25 -5.13
C THR A 256 -1.82 -16.53 -4.80
N LYS A 257 -3.10 -16.41 -4.42
CA LYS A 257 -3.98 -17.58 -4.18
C LYS A 257 -4.11 -18.52 -5.39
N SER A 258 -3.97 -17.98 -6.62
CA SER A 258 -3.96 -18.76 -7.85
C SER A 258 -2.59 -19.36 -8.20
N GLY A 259 -1.57 -19.15 -7.37
CA GLY A 259 -0.20 -19.67 -7.54
C GLY A 259 0.71 -18.79 -8.40
N GLY A 260 0.23 -17.70 -8.96
CA GLY A 260 1.04 -16.71 -9.65
C GLY A 260 1.90 -15.87 -8.70
N LEU A 261 2.82 -15.08 -9.25
CA LEU A 261 3.65 -14.15 -8.48
C LEU A 261 3.13 -12.72 -8.65
N SER A 262 3.08 -11.96 -7.56
CA SER A 262 2.66 -10.57 -7.57
C SER A 262 3.39 -9.76 -6.51
N LEU A 263 3.68 -8.50 -6.84
CA LEU A 263 4.16 -7.51 -5.85
C LEU A 263 3.01 -6.96 -4.99
N ARG A 264 1.76 -7.24 -5.40
CA ARG A 264 0.52 -6.88 -4.71
C ARG A 264 -0.30 -8.14 -4.44
N CYS A 265 0.05 -8.86 -3.40
CA CYS A 265 -0.71 -9.98 -2.88
C CYS A 265 -0.53 -10.07 -1.37
N ASP A 266 -1.32 -10.91 -0.71
CA ASP A 266 -1.27 -11.01 0.75
C ASP A 266 0.13 -11.39 1.25
N ASP A 267 0.86 -12.26 0.55
CA ASP A 267 2.24 -12.65 0.89
C ASP A 267 3.28 -11.52 0.69
N SER A 268 2.97 -10.49 -0.08
CA SER A 268 3.85 -9.33 -0.26
C SER A 268 3.67 -8.26 0.81
N VAL A 269 2.67 -8.39 1.69
CA VAL A 269 2.41 -7.46 2.79
C VAL A 269 3.26 -7.81 4.01
N CYS A 270 3.87 -6.80 4.63
CA CYS A 270 4.69 -6.97 5.85
C CYS A 270 4.27 -6.06 7.02
N GLY A 271 3.43 -5.06 6.78
CA GLY A 271 2.88 -4.20 7.82
C GLY A 271 1.36 -4.22 7.75
N PHE A 272 0.70 -4.63 8.83
CA PHE A 272 -0.74 -4.88 8.89
C PHE A 272 -1.45 -3.80 9.71
N ASN A 273 -1.40 -2.55 9.22
CA ASN A 273 -1.85 -1.39 9.99
C ASN A 273 -3.31 -0.99 9.75
N PHE A 274 -3.85 -1.32 8.56
CA PHE A 274 -5.16 -0.83 8.15
C PHE A 274 -5.97 -1.91 7.45
N THR A 275 -7.29 -1.90 7.70
CA THR A 275 -8.26 -2.57 6.82
C THR A 275 -9.15 -1.53 6.14
N ILE A 276 -9.73 -1.91 5.01
CA ILE A 276 -10.59 -1.04 4.21
C ILE A 276 -12.05 -1.40 4.49
N ILE A 277 -12.89 -0.38 4.59
CA ILE A 277 -14.34 -0.51 4.48
C ILE A 277 -14.74 0.15 3.15
N ASP A 278 -15.37 -0.62 2.27
CA ASP A 278 -15.93 -0.21 0.98
C ASP A 278 -17.34 -0.77 0.87
N PHE A 279 -18.27 0.03 0.33
CA PHE A 279 -19.67 -0.37 0.20
C PHE A 279 -20.10 -0.29 -1.27
N ASP A 280 -20.64 -1.37 -1.79
CA ASP A 280 -21.18 -1.41 -3.16
C ASP A 280 -22.60 -0.86 -3.29
N ASP A 281 -23.43 -1.01 -2.26
CA ASP A 281 -24.90 -0.93 -2.38
C ASP A 281 -25.55 0.30 -1.75
N PHE A 282 -24.85 1.12 -0.97
CA PHE A 282 -25.46 2.20 -0.21
C PHE A 282 -25.13 3.60 -0.77
N GLY A 283 -26.10 4.53 -0.69
CA GLY A 283 -25.80 5.95 -0.90
C GLY A 283 -24.93 6.52 0.24
N LEU A 284 -24.23 7.60 -0.05
CA LEU A 284 -23.20 8.22 0.82
C LEU A 284 -23.68 8.45 2.28
N GLY A 285 -24.89 8.96 2.48
CA GLY A 285 -25.42 9.20 3.82
C GLY A 285 -25.60 7.90 4.64
N LYS A 286 -25.98 6.79 3.99
CA LYS A 286 -26.09 5.49 4.67
C LYS A 286 -24.74 4.87 4.96
N GLN A 287 -23.78 5.03 4.06
CA GLN A 287 -22.40 4.60 4.28
C GLN A 287 -21.79 5.31 5.48
N ALA A 288 -21.97 6.64 5.56
CA ALA A 288 -21.52 7.44 6.69
C ALA A 288 -22.15 6.98 8.02
N GLU A 289 -23.45 6.70 8.02
CA GLU A 289 -24.14 6.21 9.21
C GLU A 289 -23.67 4.82 9.64
N ILE A 290 -23.38 3.91 8.69
CA ILE A 290 -22.83 2.60 9.02
C ILE A 290 -21.43 2.76 9.63
N LEU A 291 -20.58 3.62 9.07
CA LEU A 291 -19.25 3.91 9.62
C LEU A 291 -19.36 4.45 11.05
N HIS A 292 -20.26 5.41 11.29
CA HIS A 292 -20.53 5.93 12.62
C HIS A 292 -20.95 4.82 13.60
N CYS A 293 -21.96 4.02 13.23
CA CYS A 293 -22.41 2.91 14.06
C CYS A 293 -21.32 1.87 14.34
N LEU A 294 -20.43 1.60 13.38
CA LEU A 294 -19.29 0.70 13.59
C LEU A 294 -18.27 1.28 14.56
N CYS A 295 -17.97 2.57 14.47
CA CYS A 295 -17.09 3.25 15.41
C CYS A 295 -17.62 3.17 16.84
N GLU A 296 -18.91 3.44 17.05
CA GLU A 296 -19.52 3.39 18.37
C GLU A 296 -19.64 1.96 18.93
N ALA A 297 -20.13 1.02 18.10
CA ALA A 297 -20.42 -0.33 18.56
C ALA A 297 -19.19 -1.22 18.75
N MET A 298 -18.13 -0.99 17.97
CA MET A 298 -16.94 -1.83 17.93
C MET A 298 -15.66 -1.11 18.37
N ASP A 299 -15.76 0.15 18.79
CA ASP A 299 -14.62 1.02 19.15
C ASP A 299 -13.59 1.14 18.03
N LEU A 300 -14.05 1.25 16.78
CA LEU A 300 -13.17 1.40 15.65
C LEU A 300 -12.62 2.82 15.54
N ARG A 301 -11.41 2.93 14.99
CA ARG A 301 -10.76 4.20 14.68
C ARG A 301 -10.59 4.32 13.18
N ILE A 302 -11.20 5.34 12.59
CA ILE A 302 -11.08 5.65 11.16
C ILE A 302 -9.89 6.59 10.97
N CYS A 303 -8.91 6.17 10.20
CA CYS A 303 -7.71 6.97 9.91
C CYS A 303 -7.82 7.79 8.63
N ALA A 304 -8.61 7.36 7.67
CA ALA A 304 -8.87 8.14 6.48
C ALA A 304 -10.23 7.80 5.89
N VAL A 305 -10.83 8.78 5.24
CA VAL A 305 -12.01 8.61 4.39
C VAL A 305 -11.72 9.29 3.05
N VAL A 306 -11.97 8.56 1.97
CA VAL A 306 -11.85 9.06 0.59
C VAL A 306 -13.18 8.83 -0.12
N HIS A 307 -13.73 9.91 -0.71
CA HIS A 307 -14.79 9.77 -1.69
C HIS A 307 -14.21 9.20 -2.99
N THR A 308 -14.73 8.07 -3.46
CA THR A 308 -14.10 7.28 -4.53
C THR A 308 -14.18 7.88 -5.93
N GLY A 309 -14.76 9.08 -6.06
CA GLY A 309 -15.10 9.67 -7.36
C GLY A 309 -16.26 8.94 -8.06
N GLY A 310 -16.92 8.02 -7.37
CA GLY A 310 -18.06 7.23 -7.83
C GLY A 310 -19.25 7.34 -6.88
N ARG A 311 -19.67 6.20 -6.33
CA ARG A 311 -20.89 6.09 -5.53
C ARG A 311 -20.65 6.01 -4.03
N GLY A 312 -19.40 5.92 -3.57
CA GLY A 312 -19.12 5.55 -2.19
C GLY A 312 -17.89 6.19 -1.59
N TYR A 313 -17.72 5.87 -0.33
CA TYR A 313 -16.52 6.14 0.45
C TYR A 313 -15.69 4.88 0.58
N HIS A 314 -14.37 5.04 0.53
CA HIS A 314 -13.44 4.11 1.16
C HIS A 314 -13.01 4.67 2.50
N ALA A 315 -13.12 3.88 3.56
CA ALA A 315 -12.59 4.24 4.87
C ALA A 315 -11.46 3.30 5.29
N LEU A 316 -10.38 3.87 5.83
CA LEU A 316 -9.29 3.11 6.46
C LEU A 316 -9.52 2.99 7.95
N VAL A 317 -9.66 1.77 8.42
CA VAL A 317 -9.77 1.43 9.84
C VAL A 317 -8.40 1.03 10.36
N LYS A 318 -7.97 1.65 11.47
CA LYS A 318 -6.73 1.29 12.17
C LYS A 318 -6.82 -0.11 12.75
N ILE A 319 -5.84 -0.95 12.42
CA ILE A 319 -5.66 -2.27 12.99
C ILE A 319 -4.44 -2.25 13.90
N ASN A 320 -4.58 -2.72 15.12
CA ASN A 320 -3.49 -2.80 16.09
C ASN A 320 -3.13 -4.26 16.33
N ASP A 321 -1.90 -4.50 16.77
CA ASP A 321 -1.41 -5.80 17.26
C ASP A 321 -1.53 -6.96 16.25
N VAL A 322 -1.39 -6.66 14.96
CA VAL A 322 -1.31 -7.65 13.89
C VAL A 322 0.07 -7.56 13.25
N ASP A 323 0.87 -8.60 13.42
CA ASP A 323 2.28 -8.68 13.00
C ASP A 323 2.53 -9.68 11.86
N SER A 324 1.52 -10.45 11.50
CA SER A 324 1.66 -11.54 10.52
C SER A 324 0.36 -11.76 9.75
N LEU A 325 0.46 -12.41 8.58
CA LEU A 325 -0.69 -12.80 7.77
C LEU A 325 -1.63 -13.76 8.53
N ASP A 326 -1.07 -14.63 9.36
CA ASP A 326 -1.87 -15.54 10.20
C ASP A 326 -2.64 -14.78 11.28
N ALA A 327 -2.01 -13.81 11.93
CA ALA A 327 -2.70 -12.93 12.88
C ALA A 327 -3.78 -12.10 12.19
N TRP A 328 -3.49 -11.57 10.98
CA TRP A 328 -4.47 -10.89 10.14
C TRP A 328 -5.68 -11.77 9.83
N ASN A 329 -5.46 -13.00 9.37
CA ASN A 329 -6.53 -13.93 9.05
C ASN A 329 -7.44 -14.17 10.27
N ARG A 330 -6.86 -14.42 11.44
CA ARG A 330 -7.63 -14.65 12.67
C ARG A 330 -8.38 -13.41 13.16
N GLN A 331 -7.72 -12.24 13.19
CA GLN A 331 -8.28 -11.04 13.82
C GLN A 331 -9.15 -10.24 12.88
N VAL A 332 -8.75 -10.09 11.63
CA VAL A 332 -9.44 -9.24 10.65
C VAL A 332 -10.38 -10.06 9.81
N ARG A 333 -9.87 -11.04 9.04
CA ARG A 333 -10.70 -11.82 8.12
C ARG A 333 -11.78 -12.63 8.84
N ASP A 334 -11.40 -13.39 9.87
CA ASP A 334 -12.33 -14.27 10.60
C ASP A 334 -13.00 -13.55 11.79
N GLY A 335 -12.39 -12.52 12.32
CA GLY A 335 -12.88 -11.77 13.48
C GLY A 335 -13.77 -10.59 13.13
N LEU A 336 -13.29 -9.62 12.34
CA LEU A 336 -14.01 -8.38 12.04
C LEU A 336 -14.94 -8.50 10.82
N PHE A 337 -14.46 -9.14 9.74
CA PHE A 337 -15.17 -9.15 8.47
C PHE A 337 -16.54 -9.83 8.49
N PRO A 338 -16.82 -10.87 9.28
CA PRO A 338 -18.19 -11.41 9.37
C PRO A 338 -19.22 -10.36 9.81
N THR A 339 -18.80 -9.39 10.64
CA THR A 339 -19.64 -8.24 11.01
C THR A 339 -19.77 -7.23 9.87
N PHE A 340 -18.65 -6.92 9.22
CA PHE A 340 -18.60 -5.95 8.11
C PHE A 340 -19.45 -6.40 6.93
N GLU A 341 -19.33 -7.66 6.51
CA GLU A 341 -20.15 -8.27 5.47
C GLU A 341 -21.64 -8.23 5.80
N ALA A 342 -22.01 -8.51 7.07
CA ALA A 342 -23.40 -8.42 7.50
C ALA A 342 -23.97 -7.00 7.40
N LEU A 343 -23.10 -5.98 7.35
CA LEU A 343 -23.46 -4.57 7.17
C LEU A 343 -23.34 -4.10 5.71
N GLY A 344 -22.90 -4.96 4.79
CA GLY A 344 -22.81 -4.66 3.36
C GLY A 344 -21.44 -4.16 2.90
N VAL A 345 -20.38 -4.39 3.68
CA VAL A 345 -19.00 -4.13 3.25
C VAL A 345 -18.56 -5.20 2.26
N ASP A 346 -17.86 -4.80 1.19
CA ASP A 346 -17.27 -5.72 0.22
C ASP A 346 -16.32 -6.73 0.89
N PRO A 347 -16.61 -8.04 0.82
CA PRO A 347 -15.75 -9.07 1.43
C PRO A 347 -14.33 -9.11 0.89
N ALA A 348 -14.07 -8.58 -0.31
CA ALA A 348 -12.73 -8.48 -0.87
C ALA A 348 -11.82 -7.58 -0.02
N CYS A 349 -12.38 -6.67 0.76
CA CYS A 349 -11.66 -5.80 1.70
C CYS A 349 -11.03 -6.57 2.89
N ALA A 350 -11.37 -7.84 3.11
CA ALA A 350 -10.71 -8.71 4.07
C ALA A 350 -9.25 -9.02 3.73
N ASN A 351 -8.81 -8.74 2.51
CA ASN A 351 -7.43 -9.00 2.09
C ASN A 351 -6.52 -7.82 2.49
N PRO A 352 -5.37 -8.06 3.15
CA PRO A 352 -4.45 -6.99 3.55
C PRO A 352 -3.82 -6.26 2.37
N SER A 353 -3.79 -6.89 1.19
CA SER A 353 -3.29 -6.33 -0.07
C SER A 353 -4.36 -5.60 -0.90
N ARG A 354 -5.58 -5.42 -0.35
CA ARG A 354 -6.65 -4.69 -1.04
C ARG A 354 -6.24 -3.24 -1.33
N GLY A 355 -6.57 -2.76 -2.53
CA GLY A 355 -6.31 -1.37 -2.92
C GLY A 355 -7.34 -0.42 -2.31
N PHE A 356 -6.85 0.63 -1.69
CA PHE A 356 -7.59 1.80 -1.23
C PHE A 356 -7.53 2.88 -2.30
N ARG A 357 -8.61 3.58 -2.58
CA ARG A 357 -8.64 4.66 -3.56
C ARG A 357 -7.67 5.77 -3.13
N LEU A 358 -6.77 6.14 -4.04
CA LEU A 358 -5.79 7.20 -3.79
C LEU A 358 -6.46 8.57 -4.04
N PRO A 359 -6.58 9.44 -3.03
CA PRO A 359 -7.21 10.74 -3.24
C PRO A 359 -6.34 11.65 -4.12
N GLY A 360 -6.96 12.63 -4.72
CA GLY A 360 -6.23 13.63 -5.51
C GLY A 360 -5.95 13.22 -6.96
N VAL A 361 -6.55 12.13 -7.43
CA VAL A 361 -6.47 11.70 -8.82
C VAL A 361 -7.85 11.72 -9.50
N TYR A 362 -7.85 11.98 -10.79
CA TYR A 362 -9.05 12.00 -11.61
C TYR A 362 -9.45 10.59 -12.04
N ARG A 363 -10.72 10.25 -11.87
CA ARG A 363 -11.29 8.96 -12.28
C ARG A 363 -12.05 9.09 -13.60
N CYS A 364 -11.41 8.67 -14.69
CA CYS A 364 -11.93 8.82 -16.04
C CYS A 364 -13.31 8.15 -16.26
N GLU A 365 -13.52 6.98 -15.62
CA GLU A 365 -14.76 6.21 -15.82
C GLU A 365 -15.99 6.94 -15.29
N THR A 366 -15.83 7.82 -14.32
CA THR A 366 -16.94 8.56 -13.69
C THR A 366 -16.91 10.06 -13.98
N GLY A 367 -15.82 10.57 -14.52
CA GLY A 367 -15.64 12.01 -14.74
C GLY A 367 -15.45 12.81 -13.43
N ASN A 368 -14.99 12.17 -12.34
CA ASN A 368 -14.92 12.80 -11.03
C ASN A 368 -13.55 12.61 -10.36
N TRP A 369 -13.24 13.48 -9.42
CA TRP A 369 -12.07 13.35 -8.55
C TRP A 369 -12.29 12.34 -7.43
N GLN A 370 -11.25 11.57 -7.10
CA GLN A 370 -11.15 10.86 -5.84
C GLN A 370 -10.73 11.87 -4.77
N ARG A 371 -11.61 12.20 -3.82
CA ARG A 371 -11.42 13.32 -2.89
C ARG A 371 -11.04 12.85 -1.50
N LEU A 372 -10.02 13.47 -0.91
CA LEU A 372 -9.71 13.29 0.50
C LEU A 372 -10.76 13.99 1.36
N VAL A 373 -11.56 13.21 2.07
CA VAL A 373 -12.58 13.73 2.97
C VAL A 373 -11.98 14.04 4.33
N PHE A 374 -11.15 13.11 4.83
CA PHE A 374 -10.55 13.19 6.14
C PHE A 374 -9.30 12.30 6.21
N VAL A 375 -8.31 12.71 7.00
CA VAL A 375 -7.16 11.88 7.40
C VAL A 375 -6.67 12.25 8.80
N SER A 376 -6.30 11.24 9.59
CA SER A 376 -5.68 11.38 10.92
C SER A 376 -4.90 10.12 11.27
N LYS A 377 -3.65 10.28 11.65
CA LYS A 377 -2.76 9.18 12.03
C LYS A 377 -3.28 8.36 13.22
N GLU A 378 -3.85 9.05 14.20
CA GLU A 378 -4.36 8.39 15.42
C GLU A 378 -5.73 7.75 15.20
N GLY A 379 -6.41 8.14 14.13
CA GLY A 379 -7.77 7.75 13.84
C GLY A 379 -8.77 8.38 14.79
N VAL A 380 -9.98 8.56 14.30
CA VAL A 380 -11.10 9.14 15.07
C VAL A 380 -12.29 8.20 15.07
N LYS A 381 -13.20 8.40 16.01
CA LYS A 381 -14.58 7.91 15.93
C LYS A 381 -15.38 8.95 15.16
N ILE A 382 -16.04 8.55 14.10
CA ILE A 382 -16.85 9.43 13.26
C ILE A 382 -18.32 9.35 13.60
#